data_02b9f4652a99d8313f861f600cfe95c3
#
_entry.id   02b9f4652a99d8313f861f600cfe95c3
#
_cell.length_a   1.000
_cell.length_b   1.000
_cell.length_c   1.000
_cell.angle_alpha   90.00
_cell.angle_beta   90.00
_cell.angle_gamma   90.00
#
_symmetry.space_group_name_H-M   'P 1'
#
loop_
_entity.id
_entity.type
_entity.pdbx_description
1 polymer ?
#
loop_
_entity_poly.entity_id
_entity_poly.type
_entity_poly.pdbx_seq_one_letter_code
_entity_poly.pdbx_strand_id
1 'polypeptide(L)'
;MFKFFKDPKWFLWAYLGSAIILSSLWIQVQIDVQINEWFGDFYDMIQDALAEPYAITIEEYWASLLSFITLAGMYVAVAVLVGYFTNHFLFRWRTAMVEWYHSVYDKARKIEGASQRVQEDTIKFSRIMESLGTSLIEALMILVEFMPILFGLSIGIPIFFFGEWEYGLVVGALLWSIGGTLFLIG
;
A
#
# COMPACT_ATOMS: atom_id res chain seq x y z
N MET A 1 -7.56 5.43 22.39
CA MET A 1 -7.49 5.08 20.96
C MET A 1 -8.86 5.01 20.29
N PHE A 2 -9.73 4.11 20.68
CA PHE A 2 -11.04 3.88 20.00
C PHE A 2 -12.10 4.98 20.17
N LYS A 3 -11.88 6.00 20.99
CA LYS A 3 -12.86 7.10 21.17
C LYS A 3 -13.02 7.94 19.90
N PHE A 4 -12.02 8.06 19.05
CA PHE A 4 -12.12 8.74 17.76
C PHE A 4 -13.26 8.19 16.88
N PHE A 5 -13.44 6.86 16.91
CA PHE A 5 -14.52 6.18 16.16
C PHE A 5 -15.88 6.17 16.89
N LYS A 6 -15.92 6.49 18.18
CA LYS A 6 -17.14 6.43 19.01
C LYS A 6 -17.69 7.81 19.38
N ASP A 7 -16.89 8.87 19.25
CA ASP A 7 -17.28 10.22 19.64
C ASP A 7 -18.10 10.87 18.50
N PRO A 8 -19.32 11.38 18.77
CA PRO A 8 -20.15 12.02 17.75
C PRO A 8 -19.46 13.18 17.02
N LYS A 9 -18.53 13.89 17.69
CA LYS A 9 -17.77 14.99 17.09
C LYS A 9 -16.82 14.51 15.98
N TRP A 10 -16.23 13.32 16.15
CA TRP A 10 -15.19 12.78 15.28
C TRP A 10 -15.67 11.66 14.38
N PHE A 11 -16.86 11.11 14.62
CA PHE A 11 -17.42 9.96 13.93
C PHE A 11 -17.38 10.10 12.39
N LEU A 12 -17.86 11.23 11.87
CA LEU A 12 -17.88 11.45 10.42
C LEU A 12 -16.46 11.43 9.83
N TRP A 13 -15.51 12.08 10.49
CA TRP A 13 -14.11 12.07 10.07
C TRP A 13 -13.47 10.70 10.19
N ALA A 14 -13.78 9.95 11.24
CA ALA A 14 -13.23 8.63 11.47
C ALA A 14 -13.64 7.66 10.36
N TYR A 15 -14.92 7.59 10.04
CA TYR A 15 -15.42 6.64 9.04
C TYR A 15 -15.24 7.12 7.60
N LEU A 16 -15.59 8.36 7.29
CA LEU A 16 -15.43 8.91 5.94
C LEU A 16 -13.95 9.04 5.57
N GLY A 17 -13.12 9.51 6.50
CA GLY A 17 -11.68 9.61 6.27
C GLY A 17 -11.02 8.24 6.06
N SER A 18 -11.40 7.23 6.86
CA SER A 18 -10.92 5.86 6.62
C SER A 18 -11.37 5.32 5.27
N ALA A 19 -12.64 5.54 4.89
CA ALA A 19 -13.15 5.12 3.59
C ALA A 19 -12.41 5.78 2.41
N ILE A 20 -12.13 7.09 2.50
CA ILE A 20 -11.37 7.82 1.48
C ILE A 20 -9.95 7.26 1.35
N ILE A 21 -9.25 7.05 2.48
CA ILE A 21 -7.89 6.51 2.47
C ILE A 21 -7.88 5.11 1.86
N LEU A 22 -8.77 4.20 2.32
CA LEU A 22 -8.84 2.84 1.81
C LEU A 22 -9.18 2.81 0.30
N SER A 23 -10.14 3.62 -0.15
CA SER A 23 -10.48 3.70 -1.57
C SER A 23 -9.32 4.26 -2.41
N SER A 24 -8.60 5.25 -1.88
CA SER A 24 -7.45 5.85 -2.59
C SER A 24 -6.27 4.88 -2.67
N LEU A 25 -6.00 4.11 -1.60
CA LEU A 25 -4.99 3.04 -1.62
C LEU A 25 -5.37 1.94 -2.62
N TRP A 26 -6.65 1.56 -2.67
CA TRP A 26 -7.14 0.60 -3.66
C TRP A 26 -6.92 1.09 -5.10
N ILE A 27 -7.26 2.36 -5.38
CA ILE A 27 -7.01 2.97 -6.70
C ILE A 27 -5.52 2.94 -7.03
N GLN A 28 -4.65 3.22 -6.07
CA GLN A 28 -3.20 3.19 -6.27
C GLN A 28 -2.73 1.78 -6.65
N VAL A 29 -3.20 0.74 -5.97
CA VAL A 29 -2.90 -0.66 -6.29
C VAL A 29 -3.40 -1.04 -7.69
N GLN A 30 -4.59 -0.55 -8.11
CA GLN A 30 -5.08 -0.80 -9.48
C GLN A 30 -4.18 -0.14 -10.54
N ILE A 31 -3.63 1.03 -10.25
CA ILE A 31 -2.66 1.66 -11.17
C ILE A 31 -1.35 0.88 -11.19
N ASP A 32 -0.89 0.34 -10.05
CA ASP A 32 0.30 -0.53 -9.99
C ASP A 32 0.15 -1.79 -10.86
N VAL A 33 -1.04 -2.42 -10.85
CA VAL A 33 -1.35 -3.55 -11.74
C VAL A 33 -1.24 -3.13 -13.21
N GLN A 34 -1.86 -2.00 -13.58
CA GLN A 34 -1.79 -1.49 -14.97
C GLN A 34 -0.37 -1.14 -15.40
N ILE A 35 0.46 -0.61 -14.50
CA ILE A 35 1.89 -0.36 -14.77
C ILE A 35 2.62 -1.70 -14.97
N ASN A 36 2.30 -2.72 -14.20
CA ASN A 36 2.89 -4.05 -14.34
C ASN A 36 2.50 -4.70 -15.68
N GLU A 37 1.23 -4.62 -16.09
CA GLU A 37 0.75 -5.06 -17.40
C GLU A 37 1.46 -4.31 -18.53
N TRP A 38 1.56 -2.97 -18.40
CA TRP A 38 2.27 -2.15 -19.38
C TRP A 38 3.74 -2.60 -19.55
N PHE A 39 4.42 -2.98 -18.48
CA PHE A 39 5.79 -3.52 -18.59
C PHE A 39 5.82 -4.81 -19.42
N GLY A 40 4.85 -5.71 -19.23
CA GLY A 40 4.73 -6.94 -20.05
C GLY A 40 4.60 -6.59 -21.54
N ASP A 41 3.59 -5.80 -21.88
CA ASP A 41 3.30 -5.39 -23.27
C ASP A 41 4.48 -4.62 -23.90
N PHE A 42 5.15 -3.77 -23.13
CA PHE A 42 6.31 -3.04 -23.62
C PHE A 42 7.50 -3.94 -23.90
N TYR A 43 7.77 -4.92 -23.03
CA TYR A 43 8.87 -5.88 -23.27
C TYR A 43 8.56 -6.79 -24.45
N ASP A 44 7.32 -7.23 -24.64
CA ASP A 44 6.91 -8.02 -25.82
C ASP A 44 7.09 -7.19 -27.09
N MET A 45 6.66 -5.93 -27.11
CA MET A 45 6.89 -5.02 -28.22
C MET A 45 8.40 -4.85 -28.57
N ILE A 46 9.27 -4.76 -27.56
CA ILE A 46 10.73 -4.69 -27.79
C ILE A 46 11.27 -6.00 -28.35
N GLN A 47 10.78 -7.14 -27.88
CA GLN A 47 11.18 -8.45 -28.41
C GLN A 47 10.75 -8.61 -29.89
N ASP A 48 9.55 -8.21 -30.25
CA ASP A 48 9.06 -8.24 -31.62
C ASP A 48 9.88 -7.33 -32.54
N ALA A 49 10.21 -6.12 -32.07
CA ALA A 49 11.07 -5.19 -32.80
C ALA A 49 12.49 -5.75 -33.07
N LEU A 50 13.00 -6.58 -32.15
CA LEU A 50 14.33 -7.21 -32.27
C LEU A 50 14.27 -8.49 -33.13
N ALA A 51 13.15 -9.19 -33.14
CA ALA A 51 12.96 -10.43 -33.90
C ALA A 51 12.76 -10.16 -35.39
N GLU A 52 11.97 -9.15 -35.74
CA GLU A 52 11.63 -8.83 -37.13
C GLU A 52 11.85 -7.34 -37.44
N PRO A 53 12.69 -7.00 -38.46
CA PRO A 53 12.86 -5.62 -38.88
C PRO A 53 11.53 -5.00 -39.33
N TYR A 54 11.22 -3.82 -38.80
CA TYR A 54 9.99 -3.06 -39.06
C TYR A 54 8.69 -3.67 -38.50
N ALA A 55 8.73 -4.66 -37.62
CA ALA A 55 7.53 -5.19 -36.94
C ALA A 55 6.81 -4.12 -36.11
N ILE A 56 7.56 -3.20 -35.51
CA ILE A 56 7.05 -2.10 -34.70
C ILE A 56 7.38 -0.77 -35.33
N THR A 57 6.39 0.13 -35.42
CA THR A 57 6.59 1.47 -35.92
C THR A 57 7.07 2.42 -34.82
N ILE A 58 7.71 3.52 -35.22
CA ILE A 58 8.16 4.55 -34.26
C ILE A 58 6.97 5.23 -33.56
N GLU A 59 5.83 5.30 -34.25
CA GLU A 59 4.59 5.83 -33.68
C GLU A 59 4.03 4.93 -32.55
N GLU A 60 4.03 3.63 -32.74
CA GLU A 60 3.61 2.64 -31.71
C GLU A 60 4.51 2.71 -30.49
N TYR A 61 5.83 2.81 -30.69
CA TYR A 61 6.79 2.99 -29.60
C TYR A 61 6.50 4.26 -28.79
N TRP A 62 6.30 5.42 -29.44
CA TRP A 62 5.97 6.65 -28.75
C TRP A 62 4.60 6.61 -28.08
N ALA A 63 3.60 5.95 -28.68
CA ALA A 63 2.29 5.77 -28.09
C ALA A 63 2.36 4.98 -26.78
N SER A 64 3.17 3.91 -26.76
CA SER A 64 3.41 3.12 -25.56
C SER A 64 4.09 3.96 -24.46
N LEU A 65 5.11 4.73 -24.77
CA LEU A 65 5.75 5.62 -23.80
C LEU A 65 4.79 6.69 -23.25
N LEU A 66 3.92 7.26 -24.09
CA LEU A 66 2.92 8.23 -23.63
C LEU A 66 1.89 7.60 -22.71
N SER A 67 1.50 6.35 -22.96
CA SER A 67 0.60 5.63 -22.06
C SER A 67 1.24 5.41 -20.69
N PHE A 68 2.51 5.05 -20.63
CA PHE A 68 3.27 4.95 -19.39
C PHE A 68 3.34 6.28 -18.61
N ILE A 69 3.68 7.37 -19.31
CA ILE A 69 3.73 8.70 -18.68
C ILE A 69 2.39 9.07 -18.08
N THR A 70 1.29 8.71 -18.74
CA THR A 70 -0.07 8.95 -18.24
C THR A 70 -0.36 8.13 -17.00
N LEU A 71 -0.04 6.82 -16.99
CA LEU A 71 -0.19 5.94 -15.83
C LEU A 71 0.67 6.41 -14.66
N ALA A 72 1.95 6.69 -14.90
CA ALA A 72 2.86 7.18 -13.89
C ALA A 72 2.43 8.54 -13.31
N GLY A 73 1.92 9.43 -14.15
CA GLY A 73 1.37 10.72 -13.73
C GLY A 73 0.14 10.57 -12.83
N MET A 74 -0.78 9.67 -13.20
CA MET A 74 -1.94 9.33 -12.36
C MET A 74 -1.50 8.71 -11.02
N TYR A 75 -0.55 7.78 -11.04
CA TYR A 75 0.01 7.18 -9.83
C TYR A 75 0.55 8.24 -8.87
N VAL A 76 1.42 9.13 -9.36
CA VAL A 76 2.02 10.20 -8.55
C VAL A 76 0.93 11.13 -7.98
N ALA A 77 -0.07 11.52 -8.79
CA ALA A 77 -1.16 12.36 -8.33
C ALA A 77 -1.96 11.70 -7.20
N VAL A 78 -2.30 10.42 -7.35
CA VAL A 78 -3.01 9.66 -6.32
C VAL A 78 -2.14 9.50 -5.08
N ALA A 79 -0.85 9.15 -5.21
CA ALA A 79 0.09 9.00 -4.09
C ALA A 79 0.21 10.29 -3.25
N VAL A 80 0.29 11.45 -3.90
CA VAL A 80 0.33 12.76 -3.21
C VAL A 80 -0.99 13.01 -2.44
N LEU A 81 -2.13 12.70 -3.05
CA LEU A 81 -3.45 12.86 -2.40
C LEU A 81 -3.58 11.91 -1.21
N VAL A 82 -3.19 10.63 -1.36
CA VAL A 82 -3.18 9.65 -0.27
C VAL A 82 -2.33 10.13 0.90
N GLY A 83 -1.10 10.58 0.63
CA GLY A 83 -0.21 11.11 1.64
C GLY A 83 -0.81 12.32 2.37
N TYR A 84 -1.38 13.27 1.65
CA TYR A 84 -2.03 14.43 2.23
C TYR A 84 -3.22 14.04 3.12
N PHE A 85 -4.13 13.21 2.62
CA PHE A 85 -5.32 12.78 3.38
C PHE A 85 -4.95 11.94 4.60
N THR A 86 -3.96 11.05 4.49
CA THR A 86 -3.48 10.23 5.60
C THR A 86 -2.92 11.10 6.72
N ASN A 87 -2.04 12.06 6.39
CA ASN A 87 -1.48 12.98 7.36
C ASN A 87 -2.56 13.82 8.05
N HIS A 88 -3.54 14.31 7.28
CA HIS A 88 -4.66 15.08 7.83
C HIS A 88 -5.57 14.25 8.73
N PHE A 89 -5.84 13.00 8.35
CA PHE A 89 -6.61 12.04 9.15
C PHE A 89 -5.92 11.74 10.49
N LEU A 90 -4.63 11.45 10.46
CA LEU A 90 -3.85 11.15 11.66
C LEU A 90 -3.72 12.37 12.59
N PHE A 91 -3.58 13.56 12.02
CA PHE A 91 -3.60 14.79 12.81
C PHE A 91 -4.92 14.94 13.58
N ARG A 92 -6.06 14.68 12.94
CA ARG A 92 -7.38 14.73 13.60
C ARG A 92 -7.56 13.63 14.64
N TRP A 93 -7.10 12.43 14.33
CA TRP A 93 -7.12 11.32 15.29
C TRP A 93 -6.30 11.64 16.53
N ARG A 94 -5.10 12.19 16.34
CA ARG A 94 -4.27 12.68 17.44
C ARG A 94 -4.96 13.76 18.25
N THR A 95 -5.59 14.73 17.60
CA THR A 95 -6.35 15.81 18.27
C THR A 95 -7.46 15.23 19.15
N ALA A 96 -8.21 14.27 18.65
CA ALA A 96 -9.25 13.59 19.42
C ALA A 96 -8.69 12.83 20.64
N MET A 97 -7.52 12.21 20.51
CA MET A 97 -6.84 11.56 21.64
C MET A 97 -6.43 12.59 22.69
N VAL A 98 -5.81 13.71 22.28
CA VAL A 98 -5.36 14.77 23.19
C VAL A 98 -6.56 15.40 23.91
N GLU A 99 -7.65 15.71 23.20
CA GLU A 99 -8.89 16.23 23.81
C GLU A 99 -9.43 15.27 24.89
N TRP A 100 -9.41 13.98 24.59
CA TRP A 100 -9.84 13.00 25.59
C TRP A 100 -8.90 12.93 26.78
N TYR A 101 -7.58 12.96 26.59
CA TYR A 101 -6.63 12.98 27.69
C TYR A 101 -6.83 14.23 28.56
N HIS A 102 -7.07 15.40 27.95
CA HIS A 102 -7.35 16.61 28.70
C HIS A 102 -8.62 16.47 29.55
N SER A 103 -9.66 15.82 29.06
CA SER A 103 -10.92 15.61 29.81
C SER A 103 -10.74 14.74 31.07
N VAL A 104 -9.71 13.90 31.11
CA VAL A 104 -9.40 13.01 32.25
C VAL A 104 -8.13 13.44 33.00
N TYR A 105 -7.50 14.55 32.60
CA TYR A 105 -6.19 14.97 33.10
C TYR A 105 -6.16 15.16 34.61
N ASP A 106 -7.21 15.71 35.22
CA ASP A 106 -7.27 15.91 36.68
C ASP A 106 -7.15 14.59 37.46
N LYS A 107 -7.58 13.48 36.89
CA LYS A 107 -7.40 12.14 37.45
C LYS A 107 -6.01 11.57 37.15
N ALA A 108 -5.48 11.89 35.98
CA ALA A 108 -4.21 11.36 35.47
C ALA A 108 -3.00 12.14 36.02
N ARG A 109 -3.12 13.43 36.35
CA ARG A 109 -2.01 14.29 36.83
C ARG A 109 -1.28 13.79 38.06
N LYS A 110 -1.91 12.92 38.84
CA LYS A 110 -1.32 12.26 40.00
C LYS A 110 -0.36 11.12 39.65
N ILE A 111 -0.35 10.72 38.37
CA ILE A 111 0.53 9.65 37.84
C ILE A 111 1.78 10.34 37.32
N GLU A 112 2.95 9.90 37.79
CA GLU A 112 4.25 10.40 37.35
C GLU A 112 4.40 10.22 35.82
N GLY A 113 4.85 11.26 35.14
CA GLY A 113 5.03 11.26 33.67
C GLY A 113 3.75 11.42 32.85
N ALA A 114 2.58 11.74 33.47
CA ALA A 114 1.31 11.84 32.71
C ALA A 114 1.34 12.88 31.58
N SER A 115 1.96 14.04 31.78
CA SER A 115 2.11 15.09 30.76
C SER A 115 2.98 14.64 29.59
N GLN A 116 4.08 13.93 29.86
CA GLN A 116 4.96 13.37 28.85
C GLN A 116 4.25 12.30 28.01
N ARG A 117 3.49 11.41 28.65
CA ARG A 117 2.69 10.39 27.93
C ARG A 117 1.65 11.00 27.00
N VAL A 118 0.95 12.06 27.41
CA VAL A 118 -0.03 12.75 26.56
C VAL A 118 0.65 13.32 25.31
N GLN A 119 1.85 13.85 25.42
CA GLN A 119 2.57 14.44 24.28
C GLN A 119 3.30 13.38 23.45
N GLU A 120 4.13 12.57 24.06
CA GLU A 120 5.01 11.63 23.34
C GLU A 120 4.27 10.43 22.79
N ASP A 121 3.41 9.77 23.58
CA ASP A 121 2.73 8.56 23.16
C ASP A 121 1.74 8.82 22.03
N THR A 122 1.07 9.99 22.03
CA THR A 122 0.16 10.37 20.93
C THR A 122 0.92 10.66 19.64
N ILE A 123 2.11 11.25 19.71
CA ILE A 123 2.98 11.48 18.54
C ILE A 123 3.52 10.15 18.01
N LYS A 124 4.05 9.30 18.90
CA LYS A 124 4.56 7.97 18.52
C LYS A 124 3.48 7.13 17.88
N PHE A 125 2.28 7.10 18.46
CA PHE A 125 1.13 6.42 17.89
C PHE A 125 0.80 6.90 16.47
N SER A 126 0.72 8.23 16.26
CA SER A 126 0.43 8.80 14.95
C SER A 126 1.48 8.39 13.91
N ARG A 127 2.77 8.46 14.25
CA ARG A 127 3.86 8.05 13.36
C ARG A 127 3.83 6.57 13.02
N ILE A 128 3.54 5.71 14.01
CA ILE A 128 3.41 4.27 13.79
C ILE A 128 2.23 3.98 12.88
N MET A 129 1.10 4.63 13.08
CA MET A 129 -0.08 4.45 12.22
C MET A 129 0.14 5.00 10.80
N GLU A 130 0.88 6.10 10.67
CA GLU A 130 1.25 6.67 9.37
C GLU A 130 2.15 5.72 8.56
N SER A 131 3.18 5.17 9.17
CA SER A 131 4.15 4.33 8.47
C SER A 131 3.70 2.86 8.38
N LEU A 132 3.48 2.20 9.52
CA LEU A 132 3.16 0.78 9.56
C LEU A 132 1.70 0.49 9.23
N GLY A 133 0.77 1.37 9.65
CA GLY A 133 -0.66 1.16 9.41
C GLY A 133 -1.02 1.23 7.94
N THR A 134 -0.54 2.25 7.23
CA THR A 134 -0.77 2.39 5.77
C THR A 134 -0.04 1.30 4.99
N SER A 135 1.25 1.04 5.30
CA SER A 135 2.03 0.02 4.60
C SER A 135 1.47 -1.40 4.78
N LEU A 136 0.91 -1.72 5.95
CA LEU A 136 0.27 -3.01 6.17
C LEU A 136 -0.99 -3.18 5.30
N ILE A 137 -1.84 -2.14 5.25
CA ILE A 137 -3.06 -2.16 4.43
C ILE A 137 -2.70 -2.26 2.95
N GLU A 138 -1.75 -1.46 2.49
CA GLU A 138 -1.24 -1.48 1.12
C GLU A 138 -0.68 -2.86 0.75
N ALA A 139 0.17 -3.45 1.60
CA ALA A 139 0.72 -4.79 1.38
C ALA A 139 -0.37 -5.87 1.27
N LEU A 140 -1.43 -5.78 2.09
CA LEU A 140 -2.57 -6.71 2.00
C LEU A 140 -3.37 -6.52 0.70
N MET A 141 -3.58 -5.29 0.26
CA MET A 141 -4.26 -5.00 -1.01
C MET A 141 -3.45 -5.49 -2.20
N ILE A 142 -2.14 -5.23 -2.23
CA ILE A 142 -1.21 -5.74 -3.24
C ILE A 142 -1.25 -7.27 -3.27
N LEU A 143 -1.16 -7.92 -2.10
CA LEU A 143 -1.22 -9.37 -2.03
C LEU A 143 -2.50 -9.93 -2.66
N VAL A 144 -3.65 -9.35 -2.35
CA VAL A 144 -4.96 -9.79 -2.89
C VAL A 144 -5.00 -9.60 -4.41
N GLU A 145 -4.52 -8.48 -4.93
CA GLU A 145 -4.59 -8.12 -6.34
C GLU A 145 -3.62 -8.92 -7.21
N PHE A 146 -2.39 -9.12 -6.73
CA PHE A 146 -1.37 -9.87 -7.46
C PHE A 146 -1.48 -11.39 -7.30
N MET A 147 -2.27 -11.89 -6.35
CA MET A 147 -2.45 -13.33 -6.16
C MET A 147 -2.98 -14.04 -7.41
N PRO A 148 -4.03 -13.56 -8.11
CA PRO A 148 -4.50 -14.18 -9.36
C PRO A 148 -3.44 -14.17 -10.46
N ILE A 149 -2.65 -13.12 -10.57
CA ILE A 149 -1.54 -13.01 -11.55
C ILE A 149 -0.48 -14.07 -11.26
N LEU A 150 -0.07 -14.22 -9.98
CA LEU A 150 0.88 -15.26 -9.57
C LEU A 150 0.34 -16.67 -9.84
N PHE A 151 -0.94 -16.92 -9.63
CA PHE A 151 -1.56 -18.21 -9.99
C PHE A 151 -1.51 -18.43 -11.50
N GLY A 152 -1.87 -17.44 -12.31
CA GLY A 152 -1.81 -17.53 -13.77
C GLY A 152 -0.38 -17.83 -14.28
N LEU A 153 0.62 -17.15 -13.74
CA LEU A 153 2.02 -17.36 -14.08
C LEU A 153 2.57 -18.71 -13.57
N SER A 154 2.00 -19.27 -12.50
CA SER A 154 2.44 -20.55 -11.95
C SER A 154 2.06 -21.74 -12.83
N ILE A 155 1.04 -21.59 -13.67
CA ILE A 155 0.58 -22.65 -14.58
C ILE A 155 1.62 -22.81 -15.70
N GLY A 156 2.20 -24.01 -15.81
CA GLY A 156 3.17 -24.35 -16.87
C GLY A 156 4.63 -24.02 -16.59
N ILE A 157 4.97 -23.48 -15.39
CA ILE A 157 6.36 -23.30 -15.00
C ILE A 157 6.82 -24.49 -14.14
N PRO A 158 7.74 -25.34 -14.66
CA PRO A 158 8.27 -26.45 -13.88
C PRO A 158 9.20 -25.93 -12.76
N ILE A 159 8.91 -26.30 -11.53
CA ILE A 159 9.80 -26.02 -10.40
C ILE A 159 10.83 -27.13 -10.29
N PHE A 160 12.10 -26.75 -10.20
CA PHE A 160 13.27 -27.64 -10.24
C PHE A 160 13.19 -28.91 -9.39
N PHE A 161 12.45 -28.89 -8.26
CA PHE A 161 12.30 -30.06 -7.36
C PHE A 161 10.91 -30.70 -7.37
N PHE A 162 9.86 -30.04 -7.89
CA PHE A 162 8.46 -30.47 -7.73
C PHE A 162 7.72 -30.71 -9.06
N GLY A 163 8.38 -30.51 -10.22
CA GLY A 163 7.75 -30.62 -11.52
C GLY A 163 6.72 -29.51 -11.78
N GLU A 164 5.73 -29.78 -12.63
CA GLU A 164 4.62 -28.86 -12.92
C GLU A 164 3.65 -28.84 -11.74
N TRP A 165 3.73 -27.79 -10.94
CA TRP A 165 2.84 -27.58 -9.81
C TRP A 165 2.11 -26.25 -9.94
N GLU A 166 0.79 -26.29 -10.06
CA GLU A 166 -0.07 -25.10 -10.29
C GLU A 166 0.14 -23.97 -9.25
N TYR A 167 0.57 -24.31 -8.04
CA TYR A 167 0.78 -23.36 -6.94
C TYR A 167 2.25 -23.06 -6.67
N GLY A 168 3.14 -23.53 -7.51
CA GLY A 168 4.57 -23.55 -7.23
C GLY A 168 5.18 -22.18 -7.01
N LEU A 169 4.87 -21.21 -7.87
CA LEU A 169 5.39 -19.84 -7.72
C LEU A 169 4.81 -19.15 -6.48
N VAL A 170 3.52 -19.34 -6.20
CA VAL A 170 2.87 -18.75 -5.02
C VAL A 170 3.49 -19.26 -3.74
N VAL A 171 3.64 -20.59 -3.62
CA VAL A 171 4.28 -21.21 -2.44
C VAL A 171 5.75 -20.83 -2.35
N GLY A 172 6.47 -20.79 -3.46
CA GLY A 172 7.86 -20.34 -3.52
C GLY A 172 8.02 -18.90 -3.02
N ALA A 173 7.17 -17.98 -3.47
CA ALA A 173 7.17 -16.59 -3.04
C ALA A 173 6.86 -16.45 -1.53
N LEU A 174 5.88 -17.20 -1.02
CA LEU A 174 5.54 -17.21 0.41
C LEU A 174 6.68 -17.76 1.26
N LEU A 175 7.28 -18.88 0.87
CA LEU A 175 8.41 -19.48 1.58
C LEU A 175 9.63 -18.56 1.57
N TRP A 176 9.91 -17.91 0.44
CA TRP A 176 10.98 -16.92 0.34
C TRP A 176 10.74 -15.73 1.25
N SER A 177 9.53 -15.18 1.26
CA SER A 177 9.13 -14.04 2.10
C SER A 177 9.24 -14.39 3.59
N ILE A 178 8.72 -15.55 4.01
CA ILE A 178 8.80 -16.01 5.39
C ILE A 178 10.27 -16.29 5.79
N GLY A 179 11.02 -16.99 4.94
CA GLY A 179 12.42 -17.29 5.18
C GLY A 179 13.28 -16.04 5.30
N GLY A 180 13.08 -15.06 4.41
CA GLY A 180 13.76 -13.75 4.48
C GLY A 180 13.41 -12.98 5.74
N THR A 181 12.14 -12.98 6.15
CA THR A 181 11.70 -12.33 7.38
C THR A 181 12.32 -12.98 8.62
N LEU A 182 12.33 -14.30 8.69
CA LEU A 182 12.95 -15.03 9.80
C LEU A 182 14.48 -14.79 9.87
N PHE A 183 15.13 -14.72 8.71
CA PHE A 183 16.57 -14.39 8.63
C PHE A 183 16.90 -12.98 9.13
N LEU A 184 16.00 -12.01 8.92
CA LEU A 184 16.19 -10.62 9.37
C LEU A 184 15.92 -10.43 10.87
N ILE A 185 15.11 -11.30 11.48
CA ILE A 185 14.73 -11.21 12.91
C ILE A 185 15.70 -11.98 13.82
N GLY A 186 16.36 -13.02 13.29
CA GLY A 186 17.32 -13.85 14.02
C GLY A 186 18.72 -13.32 13.95
#